data_d4757ff903aad4f1d3b14643add1317b
#
_entry.id   d4757ff903aad4f1d3b14643add1317b
#
_cell.length_a   1.000
_cell.length_b   1.000
_cell.length_c   1.000
_cell.angle_alpha   90.00
_cell.angle_beta   90.00
_cell.angle_gamma   90.00
#
_symmetry.space_group_name_H-M   'P 1'
#
loop_
_entity.id
_entity.type
_entity.pdbx_description
1 polymer ?
#
loop_
_entity_poly.entity_id
_entity_poly.type
_entity_poly.pdbx_seq_one_letter_code
_entity_poly.pdbx_strand_id
1 'polypeptide(L)'
;MAASIKGLAKQIAIAGGLETANLLRAAGVMRGARGLGAICTLHHVRPREETAFAPNAHLEITPVFLDLVLDRLMSDGYRFVALHEIPALLSQTGSSQPFAAFTLDDGYRNNLVYALPIFEKYDAPFTVFVAKGLAERTHTIWWETLAALLRREERLGFDFGSGHEMLDITTTEAKGRAFARIASHLHRHDERAAVAAIDLMARKHEIDPDEIVDDLVMTPAEFNLLEASPLASLGAHTISHRAISRLSDQEVRDEMEVSRDYVAAITGHRPGSFAYPYGTREAVTQRQAQIAREVGFDLAVTTQAGVVTKRSLNNMTYLPRLSINGLYQKVRYVSGLASGIPFRFAPNRS
;
A
#
# COMPACT_ATOMS: atom_id res chain seq x y z
N MET A 1 11.45 -6.80 25.80
CA MET A 1 10.43 -6.06 26.60
C MET A 1 10.29 -4.58 26.15
N ALA A 2 11.34 -3.76 26.12
CA ALA A 2 11.23 -2.33 25.77
C ALA A 2 10.71 -2.03 24.33
N ALA A 3 11.05 -2.82 23.32
CA ALA A 3 10.56 -2.64 21.93
C ALA A 3 9.07 -2.96 21.79
N SER A 4 8.56 -3.97 22.53
CA SER A 4 7.14 -4.33 22.57
C SER A 4 6.31 -3.24 23.26
N ILE A 5 6.81 -2.67 24.36
CA ILE A 5 6.15 -1.58 25.10
C ILE A 5 6.05 -0.31 24.24
N LYS A 6 7.11 0.04 23.51
CA LYS A 6 7.10 1.20 22.58
C LYS A 6 6.12 0.99 21.42
N GLY A 7 6.02 -0.23 20.89
CA GLY A 7 5.05 -0.58 19.84
C GLY A 7 3.61 -0.46 20.33
N LEU A 8 3.30 -1.01 21.50
CA LEU A 8 1.98 -0.92 22.12
C LEU A 8 1.60 0.54 22.45
N ALA A 9 2.53 1.30 23.04
CA ALA A 9 2.31 2.71 23.33
C ALA A 9 2.00 3.53 22.06
N LYS A 10 2.72 3.26 20.96
CA LYS A 10 2.45 3.86 19.66
C LYS A 10 1.05 3.51 19.13
N GLN A 11 0.65 2.24 19.23
CA GLN A 11 -0.68 1.80 18.81
C GLN A 11 -1.79 2.46 19.63
N ILE A 12 -1.63 2.55 20.95
CA ILE A 12 -2.57 3.24 21.85
C ILE A 12 -2.67 4.74 21.50
N ALA A 13 -1.54 5.39 21.25
CA ALA A 13 -1.53 6.81 20.87
C ALA A 13 -2.22 7.05 19.52
N ILE A 14 -1.99 6.19 18.52
CA ILE A 14 -2.68 6.26 17.23
C ILE A 14 -4.18 6.03 17.42
N ALA A 15 -4.58 4.98 18.12
CA ALA A 15 -5.98 4.68 18.38
C ALA A 15 -6.69 5.83 19.12
N GLY A 16 -6.06 6.40 20.15
CA GLY A 16 -6.58 7.56 20.88
C GLY A 16 -6.72 8.80 19.99
N GLY A 17 -5.75 9.06 19.13
CA GLY A 17 -5.82 10.14 18.14
C GLY A 17 -6.96 9.95 17.13
N LEU A 18 -7.20 8.73 16.67
CA LEU A 18 -8.29 8.38 15.75
C LEU A 18 -9.66 8.49 16.42
N GLU A 19 -9.80 8.07 17.69
CA GLU A 19 -11.04 8.27 18.45
C GLU A 19 -11.34 9.76 18.63
N THR A 20 -10.35 10.57 19.01
CA THR A 20 -10.49 12.02 19.16
C THR A 20 -10.91 12.66 17.83
N ALA A 21 -10.25 12.31 16.73
CA ALA A 21 -10.60 12.82 15.41
C ALA A 21 -12.02 12.46 15.01
N ASN A 22 -12.47 11.23 15.28
CA ASN A 22 -13.83 10.81 15.01
C ASN A 22 -14.86 11.57 15.87
N LEU A 23 -14.58 11.83 17.14
CA LEU A 23 -15.45 12.63 18.00
C LEU A 23 -15.57 14.08 17.52
N LEU A 24 -14.45 14.72 17.17
CA LEU A 24 -14.44 16.08 16.61
C LEU A 24 -15.21 16.16 15.30
N ARG A 25 -15.03 15.16 14.42
CA ARG A 25 -15.80 15.04 13.18
C ARG A 25 -17.30 14.93 13.46
N ALA A 26 -17.71 14.05 14.38
CA ALA A 26 -19.10 13.84 14.74
C ALA A 26 -19.76 15.10 15.33
N ALA A 27 -18.98 15.87 16.09
CA ALA A 27 -19.40 17.18 16.61
C ALA A 27 -19.41 18.29 15.53
N GLY A 28 -19.06 17.99 14.28
CA GLY A 28 -19.02 18.97 13.19
C GLY A 28 -17.86 19.97 13.28
N VAL A 29 -16.87 19.70 14.12
CA VAL A 29 -15.70 20.56 14.31
C VAL A 29 -14.72 20.34 13.15
N MET A 30 -14.09 21.41 12.67
CA MET A 30 -13.04 21.38 11.63
C MET A 30 -13.48 20.72 10.30
N ARG A 31 -14.73 20.88 9.88
CA ARG A 31 -15.26 20.28 8.64
C ARG A 31 -14.39 20.54 7.39
N GLY A 32 -13.72 21.68 7.32
CA GLY A 32 -12.78 22.02 6.23
C GLY A 32 -11.48 21.21 6.23
N ALA A 33 -11.17 20.45 7.30
CA ALA A 33 -9.94 19.64 7.37
C ALA A 33 -9.95 18.48 6.38
N ARG A 34 -11.12 17.97 5.99
CA ARG A 34 -11.27 16.85 5.02
C ARG A 34 -10.75 17.16 3.61
N GLY A 35 -10.43 18.42 3.32
CA GLY A 35 -10.02 18.84 2.00
C GLY A 35 -11.12 18.65 0.95
N LEU A 36 -10.74 18.24 -0.25
CA LEU A 36 -11.66 17.89 -1.34
C LEU A 36 -12.03 16.40 -1.34
N GLY A 37 -11.19 15.56 -0.73
CA GLY A 37 -11.43 14.12 -0.66
C GLY A 37 -10.20 13.34 -0.20
N ALA A 38 -10.28 12.03 -0.35
CA ALA A 38 -9.27 11.09 0.07
C ALA A 38 -8.99 10.03 -1.01
N ILE A 39 -7.75 9.58 -1.09
CA ILE A 39 -7.36 8.38 -1.84
C ILE A 39 -7.03 7.32 -0.79
N CYS A 40 -7.78 6.22 -0.78
CA CYS A 40 -7.58 5.10 0.13
C CYS A 40 -6.58 4.11 -0.48
N THR A 41 -5.64 3.60 0.33
CA THR A 41 -4.76 2.51 -0.09
C THR A 41 -5.04 1.25 0.71
N LEU A 42 -5.10 0.14 -0.02
CA LEU A 42 -5.27 -1.22 0.45
C LEU A 42 -4.21 -2.11 -0.22
N HIS A 43 -4.09 -3.36 0.23
CA HIS A 43 -3.28 -4.38 -0.42
C HIS A 43 -4.11 -5.67 -0.47
N HIS A 44 -4.04 -6.51 0.56
CA HIS A 44 -4.86 -7.71 0.65
C HIS A 44 -6.29 -7.41 1.14
N VAL A 45 -7.28 -7.99 0.45
CA VAL A 45 -8.66 -8.11 0.92
C VAL A 45 -8.98 -9.60 0.95
N ARG A 46 -8.89 -10.22 2.13
CA ARG A 46 -9.10 -11.67 2.28
C ARG A 46 -9.66 -12.03 3.65
N PRO A 47 -10.33 -13.18 3.81
CA PRO A 47 -10.68 -13.69 5.12
C PRO A 47 -9.47 -13.74 6.03
N ARG A 48 -9.68 -13.40 7.30
CA ARG A 48 -8.58 -13.38 8.27
C ARG A 48 -8.16 -14.81 8.61
N GLU A 49 -6.90 -15.10 8.44
CA GLU A 49 -6.30 -16.32 8.97
C GLU A 49 -5.80 -16.09 10.40
N GLU A 50 -6.18 -16.97 11.33
CA GLU A 50 -5.67 -16.92 12.69
C GLU A 50 -4.27 -17.54 12.72
N THR A 51 -3.27 -16.67 12.81
CA THR A 51 -1.88 -17.07 12.99
C THR A 51 -1.25 -16.32 14.16
N ALA A 52 -0.45 -17.03 14.96
CA ALA A 52 0.24 -16.44 16.11
C ALA A 52 1.27 -15.36 15.68
N PHE A 53 1.80 -15.46 14.45
CA PHE A 53 2.79 -14.54 13.91
C PHE A 53 2.34 -14.00 12.53
N ALA A 54 1.89 -12.77 12.50
CA ALA A 54 1.39 -12.07 11.30
C ALA A 54 2.09 -10.70 11.13
N PRO A 55 3.36 -10.66 10.68
CA PRO A 55 4.12 -9.41 10.57
C PRO A 55 3.50 -8.45 9.53
N ASN A 56 2.83 -8.99 8.51
CA ASN A 56 2.20 -8.28 7.42
C ASN A 56 0.71 -7.94 7.68
N ALA A 57 0.17 -8.21 8.90
CA ALA A 57 -1.24 -7.96 9.23
C ALA A 57 -1.71 -6.52 8.96
N HIS A 58 -0.79 -5.56 8.91
CA HIS A 58 -1.10 -4.18 8.55
C HIS A 58 -1.52 -4.01 7.09
N LEU A 59 -1.13 -4.93 6.20
CA LEU A 59 -1.48 -4.92 4.77
C LEU A 59 -2.81 -5.64 4.48
N GLU A 60 -3.43 -6.31 5.47
CA GLU A 60 -4.57 -7.19 5.26
C GLU A 60 -5.83 -6.65 5.90
N ILE A 61 -6.91 -6.54 5.14
CA ILE A 61 -8.24 -6.29 5.68
C ILE A 61 -9.20 -7.41 5.29
N THR A 62 -10.26 -7.56 6.10
CA THR A 62 -11.29 -8.56 5.76
C THR A 62 -12.29 -8.00 4.74
N PRO A 63 -12.90 -8.88 3.90
CA PRO A 63 -13.99 -8.48 3.00
C PRO A 63 -15.13 -7.78 3.73
N VAL A 64 -15.50 -8.28 4.91
CA VAL A 64 -16.54 -7.66 5.77
C VAL A 64 -16.14 -6.24 6.18
N PHE A 65 -14.86 -6.02 6.50
CA PHE A 65 -14.40 -4.69 6.85
C PHE A 65 -14.39 -3.75 5.65
N LEU A 66 -14.02 -4.21 4.45
CA LEU A 66 -14.12 -3.40 3.23
C LEU A 66 -15.56 -2.97 2.96
N ASP A 67 -16.51 -3.91 3.06
CA ASP A 67 -17.95 -3.63 2.90
C ASP A 67 -18.41 -2.52 3.86
N LEU A 68 -18.06 -2.65 5.14
CA LEU A 68 -18.37 -1.65 6.15
C LEU A 68 -17.68 -0.29 5.90
N VAL A 69 -16.48 -0.27 5.33
CA VAL A 69 -15.77 0.97 4.98
C VAL A 69 -16.49 1.73 3.88
N LEU A 70 -16.92 1.02 2.83
CA LEU A 70 -17.65 1.64 1.71
C LEU A 70 -18.99 2.20 2.18
N ASP A 71 -19.79 1.39 2.89
CA ASP A 71 -21.05 1.84 3.50
C ASP A 71 -20.86 3.09 4.37
N ARG A 72 -19.81 3.08 5.17
CA ARG A 72 -19.51 4.20 6.08
C ARG A 72 -19.12 5.47 5.34
N LEU A 73 -18.24 5.39 4.35
CA LEU A 73 -17.83 6.58 3.59
C LEU A 73 -18.99 7.17 2.80
N MET A 74 -19.87 6.32 2.24
CA MET A 74 -21.10 6.76 1.59
C MET A 74 -22.02 7.47 2.59
N SER A 75 -22.23 6.89 3.77
CA SER A 75 -23.01 7.48 4.87
C SER A 75 -22.40 8.79 5.39
N ASP A 76 -21.07 8.94 5.36
CA ASP A 76 -20.35 10.18 5.70
C ASP A 76 -20.43 11.25 4.57
N GLY A 77 -21.12 10.93 3.46
CA GLY A 77 -21.38 11.84 2.35
C GLY A 77 -20.27 11.91 1.30
N TYR A 78 -19.35 10.95 1.27
CA TYR A 78 -18.36 10.85 0.19
C TYR A 78 -19.01 10.25 -1.06
N ARG A 79 -18.66 10.79 -2.24
CA ARG A 79 -18.91 10.13 -3.51
C ARG A 79 -17.69 9.29 -3.90
N PHE A 80 -17.90 8.14 -4.49
CA PHE A 80 -16.83 7.32 -5.01
C PHE A 80 -16.48 7.77 -6.42
N VAL A 81 -15.19 7.85 -6.72
CA VAL A 81 -14.68 8.35 -8.00
C VAL A 81 -13.51 7.49 -8.46
N ALA A 82 -13.35 7.39 -9.78
CA ALA A 82 -12.18 6.77 -10.34
C ALA A 82 -10.93 7.64 -10.12
N LEU A 83 -9.77 7.01 -9.98
CA LEU A 83 -8.52 7.72 -9.70
C LEU A 83 -8.18 8.75 -10.79
N HIS A 84 -8.46 8.44 -12.05
CA HIS A 84 -8.20 9.31 -13.19
C HIS A 84 -9.09 10.56 -13.24
N GLU A 85 -10.19 10.61 -12.48
CA GLU A 85 -11.06 11.79 -12.40
C GLU A 85 -10.50 12.88 -11.49
N ILE A 86 -9.56 12.55 -10.60
CA ILE A 86 -9.03 13.46 -9.57
C ILE A 86 -8.47 14.76 -10.16
N PRO A 87 -7.67 14.78 -11.26
CA PRO A 87 -7.18 16.03 -11.84
C PRO A 87 -8.29 17.00 -12.23
N ALA A 88 -9.35 16.49 -12.86
CA ALA A 88 -10.50 17.28 -13.24
C ALA A 88 -11.28 17.81 -12.01
N LEU A 89 -11.46 16.96 -10.98
CA LEU A 89 -12.14 17.35 -9.74
C LEU A 89 -11.39 18.44 -8.97
N LEU A 90 -10.08 18.38 -8.97
CA LEU A 90 -9.24 19.40 -8.33
C LEU A 90 -9.29 20.72 -9.06
N SER A 91 -9.49 20.72 -10.37
CA SER A 91 -9.57 21.93 -11.21
C SER A 91 -10.93 22.64 -11.10
N GLN A 92 -11.99 21.93 -10.72
CA GLN A 92 -13.34 22.50 -10.61
C GLN A 92 -13.46 23.51 -9.46
N THR A 93 -14.24 24.56 -9.67
CA THR A 93 -14.65 25.50 -8.63
C THR A 93 -16.04 25.10 -8.11
N GLY A 94 -16.21 25.03 -6.78
CA GLY A 94 -17.55 24.95 -6.17
C GLY A 94 -18.09 23.56 -5.81
N SER A 95 -17.33 22.46 -5.93
CA SER A 95 -17.78 21.17 -5.42
C SER A 95 -17.75 21.16 -3.88
N SER A 96 -18.90 20.93 -3.24
CA SER A 96 -19.03 20.81 -1.79
C SER A 96 -18.94 19.36 -1.30
N GLN A 97 -19.23 18.37 -2.16
CA GLN A 97 -19.23 16.96 -1.80
C GLN A 97 -17.81 16.38 -1.88
N PRO A 98 -17.30 15.79 -0.77
CA PRO A 98 -15.98 15.17 -0.79
C PRO A 98 -16.00 13.88 -1.62
N PHE A 99 -14.84 13.51 -2.19
CA PHE A 99 -14.68 12.25 -2.88
C PHE A 99 -13.84 11.25 -2.11
N ALA A 100 -14.04 9.96 -2.39
CA ALA A 100 -13.13 8.88 -2.03
C ALA A 100 -12.77 8.08 -3.29
N ALA A 101 -11.48 7.86 -3.51
CA ALA A 101 -10.96 6.95 -4.52
C ALA A 101 -10.24 5.78 -3.84
N PHE A 102 -10.31 4.60 -4.43
CA PHE A 102 -9.74 3.39 -3.84
C PHE A 102 -8.62 2.86 -4.72
N THR A 103 -7.52 2.48 -4.06
CA THR A 103 -6.35 1.89 -4.72
C THR A 103 -5.88 0.65 -3.97
N LEU A 104 -5.46 -0.38 -4.71
CA LEU A 104 -4.92 -1.61 -4.16
C LEU A 104 -3.56 -1.84 -4.80
N ASP A 105 -2.53 -2.02 -3.99
CA ASP A 105 -1.16 -2.19 -4.48
C ASP A 105 -0.82 -3.68 -4.69
N ASP A 106 0.25 -3.99 -5.44
CA ASP A 106 0.90 -5.28 -5.66
C ASP A 106 0.17 -6.27 -6.60
N GLY A 107 -1.06 -6.03 -6.97
CA GLY A 107 -1.80 -6.91 -7.89
C GLY A 107 -2.21 -8.25 -7.29
N TYR A 108 -2.54 -8.31 -6.00
CA TYR A 108 -2.93 -9.54 -5.32
C TYR A 108 -4.21 -10.16 -5.88
N ARG A 109 -4.23 -11.49 -6.04
CA ARG A 109 -5.39 -12.27 -6.54
C ARG A 109 -6.66 -12.08 -5.72
N ASN A 110 -6.52 -11.85 -4.42
CA ASN A 110 -7.67 -11.61 -3.56
C ASN A 110 -8.38 -10.27 -3.83
N ASN A 111 -7.77 -9.38 -4.63
CA ASN A 111 -8.45 -8.17 -5.12
C ASN A 111 -9.52 -8.53 -6.16
N LEU A 112 -9.26 -9.50 -7.04
CA LEU A 112 -10.24 -10.03 -7.96
C LEU A 112 -11.32 -10.86 -7.23
N VAL A 113 -10.89 -11.74 -6.30
CA VAL A 113 -11.80 -12.73 -5.69
C VAL A 113 -12.71 -12.10 -4.65
N TYR A 114 -12.21 -11.21 -3.82
CA TYR A 114 -12.95 -10.68 -2.67
C TYR A 114 -13.25 -9.19 -2.75
N ALA A 115 -12.35 -8.37 -3.32
CA ALA A 115 -12.57 -6.93 -3.33
C ALA A 115 -13.50 -6.51 -4.47
N LEU A 116 -13.33 -7.04 -5.68
CA LEU A 116 -14.15 -6.69 -6.84
C LEU A 116 -15.65 -6.80 -6.57
N PRO A 117 -16.21 -7.92 -6.05
CA PRO A 117 -17.65 -8.02 -5.81
C PRO A 117 -18.18 -6.98 -4.80
N ILE A 118 -17.32 -6.56 -3.88
CA ILE A 118 -17.70 -5.53 -2.90
C ILE A 118 -17.69 -4.16 -3.56
N PHE A 119 -16.69 -3.82 -4.36
CA PHE A 119 -16.68 -2.57 -5.11
C PHE A 119 -17.87 -2.47 -6.09
N GLU A 120 -18.22 -3.57 -6.75
CA GLU A 120 -19.40 -3.65 -7.62
C GLU A 120 -20.71 -3.41 -6.86
N LYS A 121 -20.87 -3.96 -5.66
CA LYS A 121 -22.04 -3.74 -4.80
C LYS A 121 -22.29 -2.26 -4.54
N TYR A 122 -21.25 -1.44 -4.46
CA TYR A 122 -21.35 -0.01 -4.13
C TYR A 122 -21.17 0.91 -5.34
N ASP A 123 -21.07 0.37 -6.55
CA ASP A 123 -20.72 1.13 -7.77
C ASP A 123 -19.46 2.01 -7.52
N ALA A 124 -18.45 1.44 -6.87
CA ALA A 124 -17.27 2.13 -6.41
C ALA A 124 -16.08 1.85 -7.33
N PRO A 125 -15.61 2.83 -8.12
CA PRO A 125 -14.41 2.66 -8.93
C PRO A 125 -13.17 2.43 -8.07
N PHE A 126 -12.24 1.59 -8.57
CA PHE A 126 -10.97 1.33 -7.91
C PHE A 126 -9.85 1.07 -8.91
N THR A 127 -8.61 1.24 -8.47
CA THR A 127 -7.42 1.01 -9.28
C THR A 127 -6.52 -0.04 -8.59
N VAL A 128 -6.11 -1.07 -9.34
CA VAL A 128 -5.08 -2.01 -8.90
C VAL A 128 -3.74 -1.64 -9.52
N PHE A 129 -2.73 -1.42 -8.70
CA PHE A 129 -1.39 -1.13 -9.14
C PHE A 129 -0.57 -2.41 -9.29
N VAL A 130 -0.05 -2.63 -10.50
CA VAL A 130 0.59 -3.88 -10.91
C VAL A 130 2.10 -3.73 -10.89
N ALA A 131 2.77 -4.51 -10.04
CA ALA A 131 4.21 -4.69 -10.08
C ALA A 131 4.56 -5.74 -11.15
N LYS A 132 5.17 -5.29 -12.26
CA LYS A 132 5.44 -6.14 -13.43
C LYS A 132 6.19 -7.41 -13.06
N GLY A 133 7.27 -7.29 -12.28
CA GLY A 133 8.12 -8.44 -11.95
C GLY A 133 7.39 -9.49 -11.10
N LEU A 134 6.45 -9.08 -10.24
CA LEU A 134 5.59 -10.00 -9.49
C LEU A 134 4.59 -10.69 -10.43
N ALA A 135 3.96 -9.93 -11.32
CA ALA A 135 2.99 -10.45 -12.29
C ALA A 135 3.62 -11.43 -13.29
N GLU A 136 4.87 -11.21 -13.68
CA GLU A 136 5.63 -12.10 -14.59
C GLU A 136 6.43 -13.19 -13.85
N ARG A 137 6.38 -13.29 -12.52
CA ARG A 137 7.16 -14.26 -11.71
C ARG A 137 8.67 -14.14 -11.89
N THR A 138 9.16 -12.94 -12.18
CA THR A 138 10.60 -12.64 -12.26
C THR A 138 11.17 -12.06 -10.96
N HIS A 139 10.29 -11.71 -10.04
CA HIS A 139 10.61 -11.17 -8.72
C HIS A 139 9.71 -11.81 -7.65
N THR A 140 10.19 -11.83 -6.41
CA THR A 140 9.53 -12.47 -5.27
C THR A 140 8.98 -11.42 -4.29
N ILE A 141 8.05 -11.85 -3.43
CA ILE A 141 7.46 -11.02 -2.38
C ILE A 141 8.24 -11.28 -1.08
N TRP A 142 9.37 -10.59 -0.91
CA TRP A 142 10.30 -10.85 0.20
C TRP A 142 9.63 -10.80 1.58
N TRP A 143 8.62 -9.94 1.79
CA TRP A 143 7.96 -9.81 3.09
C TRP A 143 7.03 -10.99 3.40
N GLU A 144 6.44 -11.62 2.40
CA GLU A 144 5.68 -12.87 2.57
C GLU A 144 6.62 -14.07 2.70
N THR A 145 7.67 -14.12 1.89
CA THR A 145 8.73 -15.15 1.97
C THR A 145 9.39 -15.15 3.36
N LEU A 146 9.78 -13.98 3.86
CA LEU A 146 10.36 -13.84 5.19
C LEU A 146 9.37 -14.20 6.30
N ALA A 147 8.10 -13.83 6.15
CA ALA A 147 7.06 -14.20 7.11
C ALA A 147 6.85 -15.71 7.16
N ALA A 148 6.81 -16.39 6.01
CA ALA A 148 6.70 -17.84 5.91
C ALA A 148 7.88 -18.54 6.58
N LEU A 149 9.11 -18.09 6.29
CA LEU A 149 10.34 -18.60 6.87
C LEU A 149 10.35 -18.48 8.41
N LEU A 150 10.01 -17.31 8.92
CA LEU A 150 9.96 -17.07 10.37
C LEU A 150 8.81 -17.82 11.07
N ARG A 151 7.72 -18.15 10.37
CA ARG A 151 6.65 -19.01 10.94
C ARG A 151 7.16 -20.43 11.15
N ARG A 152 7.89 -20.97 10.18
CA ARG A 152 8.35 -22.37 10.16
C ARG A 152 9.50 -22.64 11.13
N GLU A 153 10.45 -21.72 11.23
CA GLU A 153 11.72 -21.95 11.91
C GLU A 153 11.72 -21.44 13.36
N GLU A 154 12.58 -22.05 14.20
CA GLU A 154 12.88 -21.61 15.56
C GLU A 154 14.26 -20.94 15.67
N ARG A 155 15.14 -21.16 14.68
CA ARG A 155 16.47 -20.55 14.57
C ARG A 155 16.75 -20.21 13.12
N LEU A 156 17.34 -19.05 12.88
CA LEU A 156 17.63 -18.58 11.54
C LEU A 156 18.99 -17.89 11.48
N GLY A 157 19.86 -18.35 10.58
CA GLY A 157 21.12 -17.69 10.30
C GLY A 157 20.94 -16.58 9.26
N PHE A 158 21.39 -15.36 9.57
CA PHE A 158 21.33 -14.24 8.61
C PHE A 158 22.63 -13.44 8.67
N ASP A 159 23.15 -13.03 7.49
CA ASP A 159 24.31 -12.15 7.39
C ASP A 159 23.87 -10.68 7.27
N PHE A 160 24.20 -9.90 8.29
CA PHE A 160 23.93 -8.45 8.33
C PHE A 160 25.11 -7.62 7.80
N GLY A 161 26.07 -8.24 7.09
CA GLY A 161 27.25 -7.59 6.52
C GLY A 161 28.50 -7.69 7.40
N SER A 162 28.41 -8.34 8.57
CA SER A 162 29.53 -8.62 9.48
C SER A 162 29.77 -10.10 9.73
N GLY A 163 29.20 -10.96 8.87
CA GLY A 163 29.21 -12.42 8.98
C GLY A 163 27.87 -12.98 9.48
N HIS A 164 27.75 -14.30 9.41
CA HIS A 164 26.52 -15.00 9.80
C HIS A 164 26.26 -14.91 11.31
N GLU A 165 25.08 -14.41 11.65
CA GLU A 165 24.54 -14.38 13.01
C GLU A 165 23.37 -15.36 13.12
N MET A 166 23.36 -16.20 14.15
CA MET A 166 22.24 -17.09 14.44
C MET A 166 21.20 -16.37 15.30
N LEU A 167 20.01 -16.21 14.77
CA LEU A 167 18.87 -15.62 15.47
C LEU A 167 18.05 -16.72 16.15
N ASP A 168 17.79 -16.57 17.44
CA ASP A 168 16.80 -17.37 18.16
C ASP A 168 15.42 -16.72 17.95
N ILE A 169 14.51 -17.47 17.33
CA ILE A 169 13.17 -17.03 16.92
C ILE A 169 12.06 -17.96 17.43
N THR A 170 12.27 -18.56 18.59
CA THR A 170 11.32 -19.49 19.21
C THR A 170 10.02 -18.85 19.66
N THR A 171 10.03 -17.54 20.00
CA THR A 171 8.84 -16.82 20.44
C THR A 171 8.31 -15.86 19.36
N THR A 172 7.01 -15.55 19.38
CA THR A 172 6.38 -14.59 18.48
C THR A 172 7.07 -13.20 18.54
N GLU A 173 7.49 -12.75 19.72
CA GLU A 173 8.21 -11.50 19.90
C GLU A 173 9.61 -11.56 19.28
N ALA A 174 10.29 -12.70 19.37
CA ALA A 174 11.61 -12.91 18.76
C ALA A 174 11.48 -12.93 17.23
N LYS A 175 10.47 -13.63 16.68
CA LYS A 175 10.12 -13.59 15.24
C LYS A 175 9.85 -12.15 14.76
N GLY A 176 9.07 -11.37 15.51
CA GLY A 176 8.79 -9.97 15.20
C GLY A 176 10.05 -9.09 15.20
N ARG A 177 10.97 -9.30 16.14
CA ARG A 177 12.26 -8.58 16.16
C ARG A 177 13.16 -8.97 14.99
N ALA A 178 13.21 -10.26 14.65
CA ALA A 178 13.98 -10.75 13.50
C ALA A 178 13.44 -10.20 12.20
N PHE A 179 12.12 -10.24 11.98
CA PHE A 179 11.47 -9.64 10.81
C PHE A 179 11.82 -8.17 10.68
N ALA A 180 11.63 -7.37 11.73
CA ALA A 180 11.92 -5.93 11.71
C ALA A 180 13.41 -5.64 11.46
N ARG A 181 14.31 -6.45 11.99
CA ARG A 181 15.76 -6.29 11.81
C ARG A 181 16.20 -6.61 10.38
N ILE A 182 15.70 -7.71 9.80
CA ILE A 182 15.99 -8.11 8.42
C ILE A 182 15.38 -7.11 7.44
N ALA A 183 14.13 -6.70 7.62
CA ALA A 183 13.49 -5.66 6.84
C ALA A 183 14.27 -4.32 6.89
N SER A 184 14.74 -3.93 8.09
CA SER A 184 15.56 -2.73 8.26
C SER A 184 16.93 -2.85 7.58
N HIS A 185 17.52 -4.04 7.53
CA HIS A 185 18.74 -4.30 6.78
C HIS A 185 18.50 -4.14 5.28
N LEU A 186 17.47 -4.78 4.75
CA LEU A 186 17.05 -4.67 3.35
C LEU A 186 16.84 -3.20 2.94
N HIS A 187 16.11 -2.44 3.73
CA HIS A 187 15.83 -1.04 3.43
C HIS A 187 17.05 -0.09 3.57
N ARG A 188 18.17 -0.53 4.11
CA ARG A 188 19.38 0.31 4.28
C ARG A 188 20.52 -0.09 3.36
N HIS A 189 20.46 -1.28 2.76
CA HIS A 189 21.54 -1.82 1.92
C HIS A 189 21.06 -2.03 0.47
N ASP A 190 21.77 -2.82 -0.30
CA ASP A 190 21.33 -3.24 -1.63
C ASP A 190 20.10 -4.14 -1.49
N GLU A 191 18.94 -3.61 -1.82
CA GLU A 191 17.66 -4.29 -1.70
C GLU A 191 17.60 -5.54 -2.57
N ARG A 192 18.17 -5.50 -3.77
CA ARG A 192 18.22 -6.64 -4.69
C ARG A 192 19.02 -7.80 -4.11
N ALA A 193 20.21 -7.50 -3.57
CA ALA A 193 21.05 -8.51 -2.92
C ALA A 193 20.39 -9.08 -1.66
N ALA A 194 19.72 -8.24 -0.86
CA ALA A 194 19.04 -8.67 0.36
C ALA A 194 17.83 -9.56 0.05
N VAL A 195 17.02 -9.24 -0.98
CA VAL A 195 15.91 -10.10 -1.44
C VAL A 195 16.45 -11.45 -1.90
N ALA A 196 17.49 -11.48 -2.74
CA ALA A 196 18.10 -12.73 -3.19
C ALA A 196 18.63 -13.59 -2.03
N ALA A 197 19.16 -12.96 -0.97
CA ALA A 197 19.60 -13.68 0.23
C ALA A 197 18.42 -14.30 1.00
N ILE A 198 17.28 -13.58 1.12
CA ILE A 198 16.05 -14.10 1.74
C ILE A 198 15.52 -15.29 0.93
N ASP A 199 15.46 -15.18 -0.40
CA ASP A 199 14.96 -16.24 -1.27
C ASP A 199 15.84 -17.49 -1.20
N LEU A 200 17.17 -17.32 -1.24
CA LEU A 200 18.11 -18.44 -1.10
C LEU A 200 17.94 -19.13 0.26
N MET A 201 17.74 -18.36 1.30
CA MET A 201 17.51 -18.88 2.64
C MET A 201 16.17 -19.63 2.73
N ALA A 202 15.10 -19.09 2.15
CA ALA A 202 13.80 -19.74 2.10
C ALA A 202 13.88 -21.11 1.39
N ARG A 203 14.53 -21.17 0.25
CA ARG A 203 14.73 -22.44 -0.48
C ARG A 203 15.55 -23.47 0.31
N LYS A 204 16.55 -23.06 1.12
CA LYS A 204 17.27 -23.97 2.02
C LYS A 204 16.40 -24.56 3.11
N HIS A 205 15.31 -23.88 3.45
CA HIS A 205 14.30 -24.32 4.42
C HIS A 205 13.04 -24.89 3.73
N GLU A 206 13.15 -25.33 2.47
CA GLU A 206 12.06 -25.94 1.69
C GLU A 206 10.83 -25.03 1.56
N ILE A 207 11.04 -23.74 1.44
CA ILE A 207 10.03 -22.74 1.12
C ILE A 207 10.39 -22.21 -0.27
N ASP A 208 9.48 -22.33 -1.23
CA ASP A 208 9.67 -21.77 -2.56
C ASP A 208 9.06 -20.36 -2.64
N PRO A 209 9.88 -19.31 -2.79
CA PRO A 209 9.38 -17.95 -2.97
C PRO A 209 8.55 -17.75 -4.22
N ASP A 210 8.79 -18.54 -5.28
CA ASP A 210 8.05 -18.44 -6.53
C ASP A 210 6.62 -18.98 -6.37
N GLU A 211 6.42 -20.08 -5.64
CA GLU A 211 5.09 -20.59 -5.26
C GLU A 211 4.28 -19.54 -4.46
N ILE A 212 4.94 -18.80 -3.56
CA ILE A 212 4.28 -17.72 -2.80
C ILE A 212 3.75 -16.65 -3.75
N VAL A 213 4.52 -16.26 -4.77
CA VAL A 213 4.07 -15.29 -5.77
C VAL A 213 2.95 -15.86 -6.62
N ASP A 214 3.06 -17.14 -7.04
CA ASP A 214 2.05 -17.83 -7.83
C ASP A 214 0.70 -17.90 -7.12
N ASP A 215 0.72 -18.12 -5.81
CA ASP A 215 -0.49 -18.18 -5.00
C ASP A 215 -1.12 -16.80 -4.78
N LEU A 216 -0.31 -15.77 -4.59
CA LEU A 216 -0.78 -14.48 -4.12
C LEU A 216 -1.09 -13.48 -5.23
N VAL A 217 -0.35 -13.48 -6.33
CA VAL A 217 -0.44 -12.44 -7.38
C VAL A 217 -1.25 -12.91 -8.57
N MET A 218 -2.05 -12.02 -9.11
CA MET A 218 -2.82 -12.27 -10.34
C MET A 218 -1.90 -12.55 -11.53
N THR A 219 -2.33 -13.47 -12.37
CA THR A 219 -1.76 -13.70 -13.71
C THR A 219 -2.24 -12.64 -14.70
N PRO A 220 -1.60 -12.48 -15.87
CA PRO A 220 -2.09 -11.58 -16.92
C PRO A 220 -3.55 -11.86 -17.33
N ALA A 221 -3.96 -13.13 -17.35
CA ALA A 221 -5.35 -13.50 -17.64
C ALA A 221 -6.32 -13.03 -16.54
N GLU A 222 -5.93 -13.11 -15.28
CA GLU A 222 -6.73 -12.63 -14.15
C GLU A 222 -6.81 -11.09 -14.12
N PHE A 223 -5.76 -10.37 -14.53
CA PHE A 223 -5.84 -8.91 -14.73
C PHE A 223 -6.83 -8.54 -15.83
N ASN A 224 -6.89 -9.29 -16.95
CA ASN A 224 -7.89 -9.08 -17.98
C ASN A 224 -9.31 -9.33 -17.46
N LEU A 225 -9.50 -10.34 -16.59
CA LEU A 225 -10.80 -10.59 -15.94
C LEU A 225 -11.19 -9.44 -15.01
N LEU A 226 -10.25 -8.91 -14.25
CA LEU A 226 -10.50 -7.77 -13.37
C LEU A 226 -10.93 -6.54 -14.18
N GLU A 227 -10.24 -6.24 -15.27
CA GLU A 227 -10.47 -5.07 -16.11
C GLU A 227 -11.75 -5.17 -16.97
N ALA A 228 -12.33 -6.37 -17.08
CA ALA A 228 -13.66 -6.53 -17.67
C ALA A 228 -14.76 -5.82 -16.86
N SER A 229 -14.54 -5.53 -15.59
CA SER A 229 -15.42 -4.66 -14.79
C SER A 229 -15.17 -3.18 -15.12
N PRO A 230 -16.20 -2.40 -15.47
CA PRO A 230 -16.05 -0.98 -15.77
C PRO A 230 -15.62 -0.14 -14.55
N LEU A 231 -15.64 -0.72 -13.37
CA LEU A 231 -15.23 -0.09 -12.11
C LEU A 231 -13.75 -0.29 -11.80
N ALA A 232 -13.12 -1.31 -12.39
CA ALA A 232 -11.72 -1.60 -12.18
C ALA A 232 -10.84 -0.87 -13.20
N SER A 233 -9.65 -0.46 -12.77
CA SER A 233 -8.61 0.01 -13.66
C SER A 233 -7.26 -0.47 -13.17
N LEU A 234 -6.28 -0.60 -14.09
CA LEU A 234 -4.92 -0.97 -13.75
C LEU A 234 -4.00 0.25 -13.81
N GLY A 235 -3.08 0.34 -12.85
CA GLY A 235 -2.01 1.34 -12.80
C GLY A 235 -0.65 0.67 -12.70
N ALA A 236 0.44 1.41 -12.91
CA ALA A 236 1.80 0.89 -12.85
C ALA A 236 2.39 0.96 -11.43
N HIS A 237 3.20 -0.06 -11.06
CA HIS A 237 3.84 -0.17 -9.74
C HIS A 237 5.29 -0.66 -9.81
N THR A 238 6.06 -0.13 -10.76
CA THR A 238 7.45 -0.55 -11.05
C THR A 238 7.58 -1.97 -11.63
N ILE A 239 8.80 -2.32 -11.97
CA ILE A 239 9.18 -3.69 -12.33
C ILE A 239 9.49 -4.48 -11.08
N SER A 240 10.41 -3.96 -10.26
CA SER A 240 11.11 -4.70 -9.21
C SER A 240 10.55 -4.51 -7.81
N HIS A 241 9.55 -3.64 -7.63
CA HIS A 241 9.00 -3.25 -6.33
C HIS A 241 10.06 -2.75 -5.33
N ARG A 242 11.17 -2.15 -5.80
CA ARG A 242 12.21 -1.57 -4.93
C ARG A 242 11.90 -0.13 -4.53
N ALA A 243 12.49 0.31 -3.42
CA ALA A 243 12.48 1.71 -3.00
C ALA A 243 13.23 2.58 -4.03
N ILE A 244 12.51 3.28 -4.89
CA ILE A 244 13.08 3.97 -6.06
C ILE A 244 13.91 5.22 -5.72
N SER A 245 13.86 5.71 -4.47
CA SER A 245 14.68 6.84 -4.03
C SER A 245 16.19 6.57 -4.11
N ARG A 246 16.60 5.29 -4.14
CA ARG A 246 17.98 4.85 -4.16
C ARG A 246 18.52 4.54 -5.55
N LEU A 247 17.64 4.53 -6.52
CA LEU A 247 17.98 4.25 -7.90
C LEU A 247 18.49 5.52 -8.59
N SER A 248 19.33 5.34 -9.60
CA SER A 248 19.69 6.43 -10.52
C SER A 248 18.46 6.92 -11.28
N ASP A 249 18.53 8.11 -11.87
CA ASP A 249 17.41 8.67 -12.65
C ASP A 249 17.02 7.75 -13.82
N GLN A 250 18.01 7.12 -14.46
CA GLN A 250 17.75 6.20 -15.55
C GLN A 250 17.04 4.94 -15.07
N GLU A 251 17.50 4.31 -13.98
CA GLU A 251 16.81 3.15 -13.41
C GLU A 251 15.37 3.49 -12.98
N VAL A 252 15.15 4.69 -12.40
CA VAL A 252 13.79 5.14 -12.05
C VAL A 252 12.91 5.27 -13.29
N ARG A 253 13.44 5.82 -14.40
CA ARG A 253 12.71 5.89 -15.67
C ARG A 253 12.38 4.50 -16.19
N ASP A 254 13.33 3.61 -16.21
CA ASP A 254 13.17 2.23 -16.69
C ASP A 254 12.10 1.50 -15.85
N GLU A 255 12.15 1.61 -14.52
CA GLU A 255 11.15 1.04 -13.61
C GLU A 255 9.73 1.55 -13.90
N MET A 256 9.59 2.83 -14.25
CA MET A 256 8.31 3.47 -14.54
C MET A 256 7.82 3.16 -15.96
N GLU A 257 8.66 3.36 -16.99
CA GLU A 257 8.28 3.20 -18.39
C GLU A 257 7.94 1.74 -18.72
N VAL A 258 8.81 0.82 -18.31
CA VAL A 258 8.63 -0.61 -18.60
C VAL A 258 7.40 -1.17 -17.86
N SER A 259 7.16 -0.76 -16.62
CA SER A 259 5.93 -1.16 -15.90
C SER A 259 4.67 -0.55 -16.52
N ARG A 260 4.76 0.68 -17.00
CA ARG A 260 3.67 1.36 -17.73
C ARG A 260 3.32 0.65 -19.03
N ASP A 261 4.34 0.29 -19.81
CA ASP A 261 4.16 -0.44 -21.08
C ASP A 261 3.63 -1.86 -20.85
N TYR A 262 4.01 -2.50 -19.73
CA TYR A 262 3.45 -3.79 -19.33
C TYR A 262 1.94 -3.70 -19.05
N VAL A 263 1.50 -2.72 -18.28
CA VAL A 263 0.07 -2.49 -18.04
C VAL A 263 -0.63 -2.17 -19.36
N ALA A 264 -0.02 -1.35 -20.21
CA ALA A 264 -0.58 -1.03 -21.53
C ALA A 264 -0.77 -2.26 -22.42
N ALA A 265 0.12 -3.25 -22.33
CA ALA A 265 -0.01 -4.51 -23.07
C ALA A 265 -1.21 -5.36 -22.60
N ILE A 266 -1.59 -5.24 -21.32
CA ILE A 266 -2.77 -5.92 -20.77
C ILE A 266 -4.05 -5.18 -21.15
N THR A 267 -4.08 -3.84 -20.97
CA THR A 267 -5.30 -3.02 -21.06
C THR A 267 -5.57 -2.46 -22.46
N GLY A 268 -4.58 -2.51 -23.36
CA GLY A 268 -4.66 -1.84 -24.67
C GLY A 268 -4.41 -0.33 -24.63
N HIS A 269 -4.22 0.28 -23.45
CA HIS A 269 -3.92 1.71 -23.31
C HIS A 269 -2.92 1.97 -22.18
N ARG A 270 -2.13 3.05 -22.31
CA ARG A 270 -1.15 3.43 -21.30
C ARG A 270 -1.85 3.95 -20.03
N PRO A 271 -1.57 3.39 -18.84
CA PRO A 271 -2.13 3.91 -17.59
C PRO A 271 -1.59 5.31 -17.31
N GLY A 272 -2.47 6.21 -16.89
CA GLY A 272 -2.11 7.55 -16.43
C GLY A 272 -1.69 7.61 -14.96
N SER A 273 -1.78 6.49 -14.22
CA SER A 273 -1.54 6.45 -12.78
C SER A 273 -0.38 5.54 -12.39
N PHE A 274 0.34 5.93 -11.34
CA PHE A 274 1.47 5.21 -10.77
C PHE A 274 1.40 5.16 -9.25
N ALA A 275 1.77 4.04 -8.62
CA ALA A 275 2.00 3.97 -7.19
C ALA A 275 3.49 3.69 -6.91
N TYR A 276 4.04 4.40 -5.94
CA TYR A 276 5.42 4.21 -5.53
C TYR A 276 5.53 3.04 -4.56
N PRO A 277 6.38 2.01 -4.81
CA PRO A 277 6.64 0.96 -3.84
C PRO A 277 7.01 1.53 -2.47
N TYR A 278 6.44 0.96 -1.41
CA TYR A 278 6.49 1.47 -0.04
C TYR A 278 5.87 2.86 0.14
N GLY A 279 6.09 3.78 -0.79
CA GLY A 279 5.52 5.13 -0.84
C GLY A 279 5.87 6.04 0.34
N THR A 280 6.80 5.65 1.22
CA THR A 280 7.25 6.45 2.37
C THR A 280 8.18 7.57 1.92
N ARG A 281 8.47 8.53 2.81
CA ARG A 281 9.41 9.63 2.50
C ARG A 281 10.83 9.15 2.21
N GLU A 282 11.19 8.02 2.77
CA GLU A 282 12.49 7.37 2.54
C GLU A 282 12.53 6.63 1.20
N ALA A 283 11.38 6.14 0.73
CA ALA A 283 11.28 5.36 -0.51
C ALA A 283 11.05 6.21 -1.76
N VAL A 284 10.47 7.41 -1.62
CA VAL A 284 10.18 8.33 -2.73
C VAL A 284 10.32 9.79 -2.28
N THR A 285 10.94 10.61 -3.13
CA THR A 285 11.12 12.05 -2.93
C THR A 285 10.55 12.87 -4.09
N GLN A 286 10.65 14.19 -4.03
CA GLN A 286 10.23 15.08 -5.12
C GLN A 286 11.00 14.83 -6.44
N ARG A 287 12.23 14.30 -6.35
CA ARG A 287 13.02 13.91 -7.53
C ARG A 287 12.28 12.82 -8.33
N GLN A 288 11.81 11.74 -7.70
CA GLN A 288 11.06 10.67 -8.38
C GLN A 288 9.69 11.14 -8.85
N ALA A 289 9.04 12.04 -8.10
CA ALA A 289 7.79 12.66 -8.51
C ALA A 289 7.95 13.50 -9.80
N GLN A 290 9.08 14.19 -9.95
CA GLN A 290 9.41 14.90 -11.16
C GLN A 290 9.62 13.94 -12.35
N ILE A 291 10.35 12.83 -12.14
CA ILE A 291 10.57 11.82 -13.17
C ILE A 291 9.24 11.19 -13.60
N ALA A 292 8.34 10.86 -12.66
CA ALA A 292 7.02 10.32 -12.98
C ALA A 292 6.22 11.27 -13.90
N ARG A 293 6.32 12.58 -13.67
CA ARG A 293 5.71 13.59 -14.55
C ARG A 293 6.35 13.59 -15.94
N GLU A 294 7.67 13.51 -16.01
CA GLU A 294 8.43 13.49 -17.27
C GLU A 294 8.15 12.22 -18.08
N VAL A 295 7.99 11.08 -17.43
CA VAL A 295 7.53 9.81 -18.02
C VAL A 295 6.10 9.93 -18.58
N GLY A 296 5.32 10.88 -18.07
CA GLY A 296 3.97 11.21 -18.55
C GLY A 296 2.85 10.52 -17.77
N PHE A 297 3.03 10.29 -16.48
CA PHE A 297 1.92 9.96 -15.59
C PHE A 297 1.12 11.22 -15.24
N ASP A 298 -0.21 11.13 -15.31
CA ASP A 298 -1.13 12.20 -14.93
C ASP A 298 -1.13 12.42 -13.41
N LEU A 299 -0.98 11.32 -12.67
CA LEU A 299 -0.87 11.33 -11.21
C LEU A 299 -0.04 10.15 -10.70
N ALA A 300 0.56 10.35 -9.53
CA ALA A 300 1.17 9.27 -8.80
C ALA A 300 0.91 9.39 -7.30
N VAL A 301 0.80 8.24 -6.63
CA VAL A 301 0.35 8.14 -5.23
C VAL A 301 1.45 7.58 -4.33
N THR A 302 1.57 8.15 -3.13
CA THR A 302 2.47 7.72 -2.06
C THR A 302 1.68 7.01 -0.96
N THR A 303 2.35 6.48 0.06
CA THR A 303 1.70 6.03 1.32
C THR A 303 1.76 7.11 2.41
N GLN A 304 2.20 8.31 2.07
CA GLN A 304 2.22 9.42 3.02
C GLN A 304 0.79 9.82 3.37
N ALA A 305 0.50 9.77 4.67
CA ALA A 305 -0.85 9.98 5.17
C ALA A 305 -1.33 11.42 4.97
N GLY A 306 -2.50 11.59 4.36
CA GLY A 306 -3.10 12.89 4.12
C GLY A 306 -4.37 12.83 3.29
N VAL A 307 -5.05 13.97 3.20
CA VAL A 307 -6.22 14.16 2.34
C VAL A 307 -5.85 15.00 1.11
N VAL A 308 -6.61 14.84 0.05
CA VAL A 308 -6.42 15.60 -1.19
C VAL A 308 -7.02 17.00 -1.03
N THR A 309 -6.28 18.01 -1.42
CA THR A 309 -6.66 19.42 -1.32
C THR A 309 -6.44 20.15 -2.63
N LYS A 310 -6.89 21.39 -2.77
CA LYS A 310 -6.54 22.24 -3.92
C LYS A 310 -5.03 22.35 -4.17
N ARG A 311 -4.22 22.32 -3.12
CA ARG A 311 -2.75 22.37 -3.23
C ARG A 311 -2.16 21.15 -3.91
N SER A 312 -2.88 20.03 -3.90
CA SER A 312 -2.47 18.80 -4.58
C SER A 312 -2.31 18.95 -6.10
N LEU A 313 -2.99 19.94 -6.72
CA LEU A 313 -2.79 20.30 -8.12
C LEU A 313 -1.33 20.65 -8.48
N ASN A 314 -0.61 21.21 -7.53
CA ASN A 314 0.79 21.60 -7.75
C ASN A 314 1.76 20.39 -7.71
N ASN A 315 1.27 19.22 -7.29
CA ASN A 315 2.10 18.03 -7.11
C ASN A 315 1.30 16.75 -7.36
N MET A 316 0.72 16.62 -8.55
CA MET A 316 -0.15 15.49 -8.91
C MET A 316 0.58 14.15 -8.89
N THR A 317 1.88 14.15 -9.12
CA THR A 317 2.71 12.94 -9.07
C THR A 317 3.27 12.64 -7.68
N TYR A 318 2.66 13.20 -6.60
CA TYR A 318 3.07 12.94 -5.22
C TYR A 318 1.88 13.03 -4.24
N LEU A 319 0.76 12.41 -4.61
CA LEU A 319 -0.49 12.52 -3.86
C LEU A 319 -0.44 11.67 -2.58
N PRO A 320 -0.99 12.18 -1.47
CA PRO A 320 -1.10 11.41 -0.22
C PRO A 320 -2.21 10.37 -0.32
N ARG A 321 -2.11 9.31 0.49
CA ARG A 321 -3.16 8.31 0.65
C ARG A 321 -3.52 8.07 2.13
N LEU A 322 -4.69 7.50 2.36
CA LEU A 322 -5.15 7.00 3.65
C LEU A 322 -5.03 5.47 3.67
N SER A 323 -4.18 4.94 4.52
CA SER A 323 -4.06 3.49 4.68
C SER A 323 -5.30 2.92 5.40
N ILE A 324 -6.04 2.07 4.70
CA ILE A 324 -7.07 1.21 5.31
C ILE A 324 -6.34 -0.02 5.85
N ASN A 325 -6.03 0.06 7.13
CA ASN A 325 -4.99 -0.76 7.76
C ASN A 325 -5.60 -1.91 8.58
N GLY A 326 -5.04 -3.10 8.43
CA GLY A 326 -5.49 -4.31 9.11
C GLY A 326 -5.36 -4.30 10.63
N LEU A 327 -4.44 -3.51 11.20
CA LEU A 327 -4.30 -3.37 12.65
C LEU A 327 -5.40 -2.51 13.29
N TYR A 328 -6.14 -1.73 12.49
CA TYR A 328 -7.11 -0.74 12.95
C TYR A 328 -8.47 -0.90 12.29
N GLN A 329 -8.98 -2.13 12.13
CA GLN A 329 -10.25 -2.44 11.47
C GLN A 329 -11.47 -1.98 12.32
N LYS A 330 -11.57 -0.67 12.51
CA LYS A 330 -12.73 0.00 13.11
C LYS A 330 -13.20 1.09 12.16
N VAL A 331 -14.42 0.97 11.69
CA VAL A 331 -15.02 1.88 10.68
C VAL A 331 -14.93 3.35 11.09
N ARG A 332 -15.12 3.66 12.38
CA ARG A 332 -15.00 5.02 12.90
C ARG A 332 -13.57 5.60 12.76
N TYR A 333 -12.54 4.77 12.68
CA TYR A 333 -11.19 5.23 12.43
C TYR A 333 -11.00 5.68 10.97
N VAL A 334 -11.65 5.00 10.04
CA VAL A 334 -11.68 5.43 8.64
C VAL A 334 -12.34 6.80 8.51
N SER A 335 -13.51 7.01 9.15
CA SER A 335 -14.16 8.31 9.22
C SER A 335 -13.25 9.38 9.84
N GLY A 336 -12.54 9.04 10.92
CA GLY A 336 -11.56 9.92 11.57
C GLY A 336 -10.42 10.33 10.63
N LEU A 337 -9.84 9.38 9.90
CA LEU A 337 -8.79 9.65 8.92
C LEU A 337 -9.32 10.50 7.76
N ALA A 338 -10.44 10.10 7.15
CA ALA A 338 -11.05 10.79 6.01
C ALA A 338 -11.50 12.22 6.36
N SER A 339 -11.78 12.51 7.64
CA SER A 339 -12.05 13.86 8.10
C SER A 339 -10.87 14.83 7.92
N GLY A 340 -9.65 14.34 7.71
CA GLY A 340 -8.43 15.14 7.62
C GLY A 340 -7.97 15.77 8.94
N ILE A 341 -8.75 15.64 10.01
CA ILE A 341 -8.45 16.25 11.33
C ILE A 341 -7.08 15.79 11.86
N PRO A 342 -6.71 14.50 11.83
CA PRO A 342 -5.41 14.05 12.34
C PRO A 342 -4.22 14.76 11.68
N PHE A 343 -4.35 15.12 10.40
CA PHE A 343 -3.26 15.72 9.63
C PHE A 343 -3.08 17.21 9.88
N ARG A 344 -4.02 17.87 10.57
CA ARG A 344 -3.89 19.25 11.01
C ARG A 344 -3.00 19.41 12.25
N PHE A 345 -2.90 18.34 13.03
CA PHE A 345 -2.09 18.29 14.26
C PHE A 345 -0.79 17.49 14.08
N ALA A 346 -0.62 16.81 12.95
CA ALA A 346 0.64 16.16 12.64
C ALA A 346 1.73 17.26 12.51
N PRO A 347 2.87 17.14 13.22
CA PRO A 347 3.94 18.09 13.06
C PRO A 347 4.34 18.15 11.58
N ASN A 348 4.40 19.38 11.03
CA ASN A 348 5.00 19.61 9.71
C ASN A 348 6.45 19.09 9.75
N ARG A 349 6.65 17.86 9.38
CA ARG A 349 7.97 17.34 9.04
C ARG A 349 8.20 17.70 7.57
N SER A 350 8.56 18.99 7.40
CA SER A 350 9.12 19.52 6.15
C SER A 350 10.38 18.75 5.77
#